data_cd71e36b837470181080432c01f5f096
#
_entry.id   cd71e36b837470181080432c01f5f096
#
_cell.length_a   1.000
_cell.length_b   1.000
_cell.length_c   1.000
_cell.angle_alpha   90.00
_cell.angle_beta   90.00
_cell.angle_gamma   90.00
#
_symmetry.space_group_name_H-M   'P 1'
#
loop_
_entity.id
_entity.type
_entity.pdbx_description
1 polymer ?
#
loop_
_entity_poly.entity_id
_entity_poly.type
_entity_poly.pdbx_seq_one_letter_code
_entity_poly.pdbx_strand_id
1 'polypeptide(L)'
;MKLQLLIPQFNETDDVLRPMLESISTQQGVDLKNDIEVLIGNDGSDIKLSEEFLGSFSYSIRYFQFEHSGLPGTRGKLYDLATADYVMFCDADDMFLTNVALYTILAYARKGFDALICDFMEEVIDKKTGTSFFFPHKKDCTFVHGKVYRRQFLLDNHIVWHPDVKCHEDSGYNLLAIKLAKEARHCQVPLYLWKWRDGSICRKDPLYVLKTYTRMIYSNGWLVKDFLDRGMLEEAKFHTCSLVYGTYFMLNKPVWLDPMNAKYRYETEKCFQEYFRKHRDLFRSVDPAVEKRIIAGTKRRVLKEGVILEQFTFDEWIKHIEEL
;
A
#
# COMPACT_ATOMS: atom_id res chain seq x y z
N MET A 1 -0.96 -27.22 2.71
CA MET A 1 -0.78 -25.88 2.09
C MET A 1 -0.72 -24.89 3.23
N LYS A 2 0.29 -24.03 3.25
CA LYS A 2 0.54 -23.13 4.38
C LYS A 2 0.46 -21.67 3.95
N LEU A 3 -0.12 -20.83 4.81
CA LEU A 3 -0.16 -19.38 4.67
C LEU A 3 0.68 -18.76 5.78
N GLN A 4 1.63 -17.90 5.43
CA GLN A 4 2.37 -17.09 6.39
C GLN A 4 1.86 -15.65 6.39
N LEU A 5 1.59 -15.14 7.60
CA LEU A 5 1.23 -13.75 7.86
C LEU A 5 2.50 -13.01 8.29
N LEU A 6 2.88 -11.99 7.54
CA LEU A 6 4.13 -11.24 7.71
C LEU A 6 3.80 -9.88 8.33
N ILE A 7 4.19 -9.68 9.59
CA ILE A 7 3.80 -8.52 10.41
C ILE A 7 5.06 -7.73 10.80
N PRO A 8 5.34 -6.58 10.19
CA PRO A 8 6.36 -5.67 10.69
C PRO A 8 5.88 -5.00 11.99
N GLN A 9 6.80 -4.81 12.94
CA GLN A 9 6.55 -4.15 14.22
C GLN A 9 7.62 -3.09 14.46
N PHE A 10 7.19 -1.86 14.81
CA PHE A 10 8.07 -0.77 15.23
C PHE A 10 7.39 0.11 16.27
N ASN A 11 7.78 -0.04 17.53
CA ASN A 11 7.20 0.61 18.70
C ASN A 11 5.73 0.20 19.05
N GLU A 12 5.16 -0.81 18.37
CA GLU A 12 3.91 -1.41 18.83
C GLU A 12 4.19 -2.28 20.06
N THR A 13 3.35 -2.09 21.08
CA THR A 13 3.33 -2.90 22.31
C THR A 13 2.47 -4.15 22.12
N ASP A 14 2.51 -5.06 23.10
CA ASP A 14 1.62 -6.23 23.15
C ASP A 14 0.15 -5.85 22.94
N ASP A 15 -0.30 -4.77 23.59
CA ASP A 15 -1.70 -4.31 23.51
C ASP A 15 -2.09 -3.79 22.12
N VAL A 16 -1.15 -3.18 21.40
CA VAL A 16 -1.40 -2.70 20.02
C VAL A 16 -1.51 -3.87 19.05
N LEU A 17 -0.66 -4.91 19.21
CA LEU A 17 -0.65 -6.09 18.34
C LEU A 17 -1.74 -7.11 18.71
N ARG A 18 -2.24 -7.07 19.94
CA ARG A 18 -3.23 -8.02 20.46
C ARG A 18 -4.45 -8.20 19.56
N PRO A 19 -5.13 -7.16 19.05
CA PRO A 19 -6.28 -7.33 18.16
C PRO A 19 -5.97 -8.15 16.91
N MET A 20 -4.79 -7.96 16.31
CA MET A 20 -4.36 -8.75 15.15
C MET A 20 -4.22 -10.23 15.52
N LEU A 21 -3.46 -10.55 16.56
CA LEU A 21 -3.20 -11.94 16.94
C LEU A 21 -4.46 -12.65 17.49
N GLU A 22 -5.31 -11.97 18.25
CA GLU A 22 -6.59 -12.51 18.71
C GLU A 22 -7.56 -12.75 17.55
N SER A 23 -7.59 -11.88 16.52
CA SER A 23 -8.41 -12.09 15.34
C SER A 23 -8.01 -13.34 14.54
N ILE A 24 -6.73 -13.76 14.63
CA ILE A 24 -6.25 -15.04 14.09
C ILE A 24 -6.74 -16.21 14.98
N SER A 25 -6.65 -16.09 16.31
CA SER A 25 -7.09 -17.12 17.24
C SER A 25 -8.56 -17.48 17.11
N THR A 26 -9.39 -16.53 16.71
CA THR A 26 -10.86 -16.72 16.57
C THR A 26 -11.29 -17.29 15.22
N GLN A 27 -10.34 -17.57 14.32
CA GLN A 27 -10.68 -18.08 12.98
C GLN A 27 -11.25 -19.49 13.02
N GLN A 28 -12.29 -19.73 12.24
CA GLN A 28 -13.01 -21.00 12.14
C GLN A 28 -12.76 -21.68 10.79
N GLY A 29 -12.85 -23.02 10.80
CA GLY A 29 -12.70 -23.83 9.59
C GLY A 29 -11.24 -23.93 9.08
N VAL A 30 -10.27 -23.57 9.93
CA VAL A 30 -8.82 -23.59 9.63
C VAL A 30 -8.09 -24.36 10.74
N ASP A 31 -7.15 -25.21 10.36
CA ASP A 31 -6.18 -25.76 11.30
C ASP A 31 -5.06 -24.75 11.52
N LEU A 32 -5.23 -23.92 12.57
CA LEU A 32 -4.29 -22.84 12.88
C LEU A 32 -2.86 -23.34 13.13
N LYS A 33 -2.69 -24.56 13.66
CA LYS A 33 -1.36 -25.14 13.95
C LYS A 33 -0.63 -25.56 12.69
N ASN A 34 -1.35 -26.09 11.70
CA ASN A 34 -0.74 -26.69 10.52
C ASN A 34 -0.82 -25.76 9.27
N ASP A 35 -1.89 -24.96 9.15
CA ASP A 35 -2.14 -24.14 7.97
C ASP A 35 -1.60 -22.72 8.08
N ILE A 36 -1.43 -22.19 9.31
CA ILE A 36 -1.08 -20.78 9.56
C ILE A 36 0.25 -20.68 10.34
N GLU A 37 1.08 -19.74 9.95
CA GLU A 37 2.24 -19.30 10.73
C GLU A 37 2.35 -17.79 10.67
N VAL A 38 2.67 -17.16 11.79
CA VAL A 38 2.88 -15.70 11.86
C VAL A 38 4.37 -15.41 12.02
N LEU A 39 4.91 -14.57 11.17
CA LEU A 39 6.26 -14.05 11.26
C LEU A 39 6.17 -12.57 11.65
N ILE A 40 6.70 -12.22 12.81
CA ILE A 40 6.73 -10.85 13.31
C ILE A 40 8.17 -10.34 13.24
N GLY A 41 8.40 -9.20 12.62
CA GLY A 41 9.71 -8.58 12.51
C GLY A 41 9.77 -7.24 13.24
N ASN A 42 10.54 -7.17 14.31
CA ASN A 42 10.86 -5.93 15.00
C ASN A 42 11.91 -5.16 14.19
N ASP A 43 11.56 -3.97 13.72
CA ASP A 43 12.40 -3.10 12.90
C ASP A 43 13.36 -2.23 13.73
N GLY A 44 14.07 -2.83 14.68
CA GLY A 44 15.03 -2.10 15.53
C GLY A 44 14.38 -1.20 16.58
N SER A 45 13.17 -1.52 17.00
CA SER A 45 12.47 -0.84 18.09
C SER A 45 13.02 -1.26 19.45
N ASP A 46 13.09 -0.32 20.39
CA ASP A 46 13.41 -0.60 21.79
C ASP A 46 12.27 -1.37 22.49
N ILE A 47 11.04 -1.24 21.99
CA ILE A 47 9.88 -1.97 22.49
C ILE A 47 9.91 -3.37 21.89
N LYS A 48 10.01 -4.37 22.77
CA LYS A 48 9.96 -5.80 22.42
C LYS A 48 8.64 -6.38 22.90
N LEU A 49 8.09 -7.29 22.11
CA LEU A 49 6.94 -8.08 22.54
C LEU A 49 7.38 -9.09 23.62
N SER A 50 6.54 -9.30 24.63
CA SER A 50 6.86 -10.21 25.72
C SER A 50 6.73 -11.68 25.28
N GLU A 51 7.60 -12.56 25.82
CA GLU A 51 7.52 -13.99 25.55
C GLU A 51 6.21 -14.59 26.07
N GLU A 52 5.70 -14.09 27.20
CA GLU A 52 4.41 -14.48 27.76
C GLU A 52 3.27 -14.17 26.78
N PHE A 53 3.25 -12.97 26.20
CA PHE A 53 2.27 -12.58 25.20
C PHE A 53 2.34 -13.46 23.96
N LEU A 54 3.52 -13.63 23.37
CA LEU A 54 3.69 -14.46 22.17
C LEU A 54 3.37 -15.95 22.44
N GLY A 55 3.70 -16.47 23.63
CA GLY A 55 3.42 -17.83 24.04
C GLY A 55 1.96 -18.10 24.39
N SER A 56 1.12 -17.07 24.51
CA SER A 56 -0.31 -17.23 24.85
C SER A 56 -1.17 -17.73 23.67
N PHE A 57 -0.65 -17.72 22.45
CA PHE A 57 -1.37 -18.12 21.23
C PHE A 57 -1.12 -19.60 20.90
N SER A 58 -2.15 -20.28 20.39
CA SER A 58 -2.11 -21.73 20.09
C SER A 58 -1.54 -22.07 18.71
N TYR A 59 -1.16 -21.10 17.90
CA TYR A 59 -0.58 -21.27 16.57
C TYR A 59 0.89 -20.81 16.54
N SER A 60 1.61 -21.14 15.48
CA SER A 60 3.04 -20.83 15.35
C SER A 60 3.28 -19.33 15.17
N ILE A 61 4.05 -18.73 16.07
CA ILE A 61 4.55 -17.36 15.94
C ILE A 61 6.08 -17.41 16.00
N ARG A 62 6.74 -16.77 15.03
CA ARG A 62 8.19 -16.56 15.03
C ARG A 62 8.46 -15.07 15.12
N TYR A 63 9.23 -14.65 16.11
CA TYR A 63 9.57 -13.25 16.36
C TYR A 63 11.06 -13.02 16.07
N PHE A 64 11.34 -11.99 15.23
CA PHE A 64 12.68 -11.65 14.78
C PHE A 64 13.04 -10.23 15.20
N GLN A 65 14.31 -10.03 15.56
CA GLN A 65 14.88 -8.71 15.82
C GLN A 65 15.73 -8.31 14.62
N PHE A 66 15.46 -7.15 14.03
CA PHE A 66 16.23 -6.62 12.90
C PHE A 66 16.89 -5.30 13.27
N GLU A 67 17.93 -4.94 12.54
CA GLU A 67 18.37 -3.55 12.49
C GLU A 67 17.35 -2.69 11.75
N HIS A 68 17.14 -1.46 12.22
CA HIS A 68 16.16 -0.55 11.65
C HIS A 68 16.40 -0.31 10.16
N SER A 69 15.39 -0.55 9.36
CA SER A 69 15.42 -0.40 7.91
C SER A 69 14.15 0.26 7.33
N GLY A 70 13.20 0.55 8.19
CA GLY A 70 11.88 1.06 7.83
C GLY A 70 10.95 -0.03 7.35
N LEU A 71 9.67 0.32 7.22
CA LEU A 71 8.59 -0.60 6.91
C LEU A 71 8.85 -1.49 5.66
N PRO A 72 9.27 -0.96 4.49
CA PRO A 72 9.55 -1.80 3.32
C PRO A 72 10.75 -2.73 3.53
N GLY A 73 11.79 -2.28 4.23
CA GLY A 73 12.95 -3.11 4.54
C GLY A 73 12.58 -4.28 5.45
N THR A 74 11.75 -4.04 6.46
CA THR A 74 11.27 -5.09 7.38
C THR A 74 10.31 -6.06 6.67
N ARG A 75 9.42 -5.59 5.81
CA ARG A 75 8.58 -6.47 4.98
C ARG A 75 9.44 -7.36 4.06
N GLY A 76 10.50 -6.79 3.47
CA GLY A 76 11.45 -7.55 2.66
C GLY A 76 12.16 -8.65 3.46
N LYS A 77 12.74 -8.33 4.62
CA LYS A 77 13.40 -9.29 5.51
C LYS A 77 12.46 -10.43 5.96
N LEU A 78 11.21 -10.09 6.30
CA LEU A 78 10.19 -11.10 6.64
C LEU A 78 9.86 -12.00 5.45
N TYR A 79 9.75 -11.40 4.26
CA TYR A 79 9.51 -12.17 3.03
C TYR A 79 10.67 -13.13 2.71
N ASP A 80 11.91 -12.72 2.91
CA ASP A 80 13.10 -13.58 2.70
C ASP A 80 13.12 -14.78 3.65
N LEU A 81 12.57 -14.62 4.87
CA LEU A 81 12.42 -15.69 5.87
C LEU A 81 11.18 -16.57 5.65
N ALA A 82 10.26 -16.16 4.78
CA ALA A 82 9.04 -16.90 4.51
C ALA A 82 9.33 -18.18 3.71
N THR A 83 8.60 -19.24 4.03
CA THR A 83 8.74 -20.58 3.42
C THR A 83 7.41 -21.19 2.97
N ALA A 84 6.27 -20.58 3.34
CA ALA A 84 4.94 -21.07 2.98
C ALA A 84 4.63 -20.93 1.49
N ASP A 85 3.59 -21.65 1.03
CA ASP A 85 3.09 -21.56 -0.34
C ASP A 85 2.54 -20.16 -0.66
N TYR A 86 1.90 -19.54 0.35
CA TYR A 86 1.27 -18.23 0.26
C TYR A 86 1.75 -17.31 1.38
N VAL A 87 1.82 -16.03 1.08
CA VAL A 87 2.19 -14.97 2.03
C VAL A 87 1.16 -13.83 2.00
N MET A 88 0.92 -13.24 3.16
CA MET A 88 0.10 -12.04 3.33
C MET A 88 0.83 -11.07 4.24
N PHE A 89 1.00 -9.83 3.80
CA PHE A 89 1.52 -8.77 4.66
C PHE A 89 0.36 -8.15 5.44
N CYS A 90 0.54 -8.01 6.75
CA CYS A 90 -0.43 -7.41 7.66
C CYS A 90 0.24 -6.32 8.49
N ASP A 91 -0.47 -5.25 8.81
CA ASP A 91 0.03 -4.24 9.72
C ASP A 91 -0.29 -4.64 11.17
N ALA A 92 0.61 -4.30 12.10
CA ALA A 92 0.56 -4.75 13.49
C ALA A 92 -0.65 -4.21 14.28
N ASP A 93 -1.19 -3.07 13.87
CA ASP A 93 -2.29 -2.37 14.53
C ASP A 93 -3.67 -2.61 13.90
N ASP A 94 -3.76 -3.58 12.97
CA ASP A 94 -4.98 -3.97 12.26
C ASP A 94 -5.59 -5.27 12.81
N MET A 95 -6.56 -5.85 12.07
CA MET A 95 -7.13 -7.16 12.40
C MET A 95 -7.88 -7.79 11.22
N PHE A 96 -8.13 -9.10 11.29
CA PHE A 96 -9.11 -9.74 10.41
C PHE A 96 -10.52 -9.34 10.81
N LEU A 97 -11.33 -8.99 9.82
CA LEU A 97 -12.70 -8.48 10.06
C LEU A 97 -13.69 -9.59 10.46
N THR A 98 -13.50 -10.81 9.97
CA THR A 98 -14.41 -11.93 10.20
C THR A 98 -13.66 -13.16 10.72
N ASN A 99 -14.38 -14.02 11.44
CA ASN A 99 -13.84 -15.28 11.94
C ASN A 99 -13.72 -16.39 10.88
N VAL A 100 -14.02 -16.11 9.61
CA VAL A 100 -13.86 -17.02 8.46
C VAL A 100 -12.92 -16.45 7.39
N ALA A 101 -12.18 -15.39 7.73
CA ALA A 101 -11.28 -14.71 6.79
C ALA A 101 -10.19 -15.66 6.28
N LEU A 102 -9.47 -16.33 7.17
CA LEU A 102 -8.40 -17.25 6.79
C LEU A 102 -8.94 -18.50 6.07
N TYR A 103 -10.10 -19.01 6.47
CA TYR A 103 -10.77 -20.10 5.74
C TYR A 103 -11.06 -19.69 4.29
N THR A 104 -11.58 -18.46 4.09
CA THR A 104 -11.89 -17.94 2.76
C THR A 104 -10.62 -17.82 1.93
N ILE A 105 -9.54 -17.25 2.46
CA ILE A 105 -8.24 -17.13 1.78
C ILE A 105 -7.72 -18.52 1.38
N LEU A 106 -7.72 -19.49 2.30
CA LEU A 106 -7.26 -20.85 2.02
C LEU A 106 -8.17 -21.58 1.01
N ALA A 107 -9.48 -21.31 1.00
CA ALA A 107 -10.38 -21.85 -0.02
C ALA A 107 -10.05 -21.33 -1.43
N TYR A 108 -9.63 -20.05 -1.57
CA TYR A 108 -9.09 -19.53 -2.83
C TYR A 108 -7.75 -20.17 -3.16
N ALA A 109 -6.86 -20.31 -2.18
CA ALA A 109 -5.53 -20.88 -2.37
C ALA A 109 -5.58 -22.34 -2.86
N ARG A 110 -6.55 -23.15 -2.41
CA ARG A 110 -6.79 -24.51 -2.93
C ARG A 110 -7.15 -24.54 -4.42
N LYS A 111 -7.71 -23.45 -4.95
CA LYS A 111 -8.04 -23.30 -6.40
C LYS A 111 -6.86 -22.73 -7.20
N GLY A 112 -5.80 -22.30 -6.52
CA GLY A 112 -4.63 -21.66 -7.09
C GLY A 112 -4.87 -20.21 -7.53
N PHE A 113 -3.89 -19.36 -7.27
CA PHE A 113 -3.78 -17.98 -7.76
C PHE A 113 -2.34 -17.50 -7.62
N ASP A 114 -1.97 -16.47 -8.38
CA ASP A 114 -0.71 -15.73 -8.17
C ASP A 114 -0.92 -14.58 -7.18
N ALA A 115 -2.02 -13.84 -7.34
CA ALA A 115 -2.44 -12.77 -6.46
C ALA A 115 -3.93 -12.87 -6.13
N LEU A 116 -4.29 -12.72 -4.86
CA LEU A 116 -5.67 -12.60 -4.39
C LEU A 116 -5.85 -11.22 -3.80
N ILE A 117 -6.84 -10.47 -4.30
CA ILE A 117 -7.23 -9.15 -3.85
C ILE A 117 -8.53 -9.33 -3.07
N CYS A 118 -8.48 -9.22 -1.75
CA CYS A 118 -9.69 -9.21 -0.93
C CYS A 118 -10.12 -7.76 -0.68
N ASP A 119 -11.44 -7.54 -0.65
CA ASP A 119 -11.96 -6.27 -0.15
C ASP A 119 -11.59 -6.10 1.33
N PHE A 120 -11.49 -4.86 1.79
CA PHE A 120 -11.24 -4.55 3.20
C PHE A 120 -12.08 -3.36 3.66
N MET A 121 -12.19 -3.19 4.97
CA MET A 121 -12.85 -2.05 5.61
C MET A 121 -11.82 -1.14 6.23
N GLU A 122 -12.06 0.16 6.14
CA GLU A 122 -11.34 1.19 6.88
C GLU A 122 -12.22 1.70 8.00
N GLU A 123 -11.73 1.68 9.24
CA GLU A 123 -12.37 2.33 10.37
C GLU A 123 -11.90 3.78 10.47
N VAL A 124 -12.86 4.69 10.60
CA VAL A 124 -12.63 6.12 10.85
C VAL A 124 -13.44 6.54 12.07
N ILE A 125 -12.79 7.17 13.05
CA ILE A 125 -13.47 7.69 14.24
C ILE A 125 -13.69 9.19 14.11
N ASP A 126 -14.93 9.62 14.25
CA ASP A 126 -15.25 11.04 14.46
C ASP A 126 -14.75 11.45 15.85
N LYS A 127 -13.71 12.27 15.89
CA LYS A 127 -13.07 12.72 17.14
C LYS A 127 -14.00 13.55 18.04
N LYS A 128 -15.07 14.14 17.51
CA LYS A 128 -16.02 14.95 18.29
C LYS A 128 -17.04 14.09 19.02
N THR A 129 -17.50 13.01 18.37
CA THR A 129 -18.57 12.15 18.88
C THR A 129 -18.06 10.81 19.40
N GLY A 130 -16.83 10.40 19.06
CA GLY A 130 -16.28 9.07 19.32
C GLY A 130 -16.93 7.96 18.48
N THR A 131 -17.74 8.33 17.48
CA THR A 131 -18.46 7.36 16.64
C THR A 131 -17.54 6.77 15.58
N SER A 132 -17.50 5.43 15.48
CA SER A 132 -16.79 4.71 14.40
C SER A 132 -17.65 4.63 13.15
N PHE A 133 -17.04 4.93 12.02
CA PHE A 133 -17.58 4.72 10.67
C PHE A 133 -16.69 3.74 9.92
N PHE A 134 -17.30 2.89 9.06
CA PHE A 134 -16.59 1.88 8.30
C PHE A 134 -16.78 2.12 6.81
N PHE A 135 -15.66 2.29 6.10
CA PHE A 135 -15.64 2.56 4.65
C PHE A 135 -15.08 1.34 3.90
N PRO A 136 -15.86 0.79 2.93
CA PRO A 136 -15.39 -0.34 2.15
C PRO A 136 -14.41 0.09 1.06
N HIS A 137 -13.28 -0.59 1.00
CA HIS A 137 -12.33 -0.54 -0.10
C HIS A 137 -12.51 -1.79 -0.99
N LYS A 138 -13.14 -1.60 -2.15
CA LYS A 138 -13.48 -2.68 -3.07
C LYS A 138 -12.44 -2.77 -4.19
N LYS A 139 -11.86 -3.97 -4.36
CA LYS A 139 -10.88 -4.25 -5.41
C LYS A 139 -9.72 -3.23 -5.43
N ASP A 140 -9.33 -2.75 -4.26
CA ASP A 140 -8.19 -1.87 -4.13
C ASP A 140 -6.89 -2.62 -4.49
N CYS A 141 -6.03 -2.00 -5.31
CA CYS A 141 -4.78 -2.57 -5.77
C CYS A 141 -3.54 -1.82 -5.24
N THR A 142 -3.73 -0.90 -4.29
CA THR A 142 -2.67 -0.02 -3.81
C THR A 142 -2.26 -0.31 -2.37
N PHE A 143 -3.20 -0.37 -1.45
CA PHE A 143 -2.91 -0.69 -0.04
C PHE A 143 -2.48 -2.15 0.14
N VAL A 144 -1.66 -2.41 1.15
CA VAL A 144 -1.22 -3.77 1.50
C VAL A 144 -2.37 -4.65 2.04
N HIS A 145 -3.41 -4.01 2.58
CA HIS A 145 -4.52 -4.69 3.25
C HIS A 145 -5.27 -5.66 2.34
N GLY A 146 -5.47 -6.89 2.83
CA GLY A 146 -6.24 -7.91 2.12
C GLY A 146 -5.57 -8.50 0.87
N LYS A 147 -4.25 -8.32 0.67
CA LYS A 147 -3.52 -8.90 -0.46
C LYS A 147 -2.80 -10.17 -0.04
N VAL A 148 -3.01 -11.24 -0.80
CA VAL A 148 -2.33 -12.53 -0.60
C VAL A 148 -1.65 -12.93 -1.90
N TYR A 149 -0.42 -13.40 -1.79
CA TYR A 149 0.38 -13.77 -2.95
C TYR A 149 0.89 -15.21 -2.85
N ARG A 150 0.93 -15.91 -3.96
CA ARG A 150 1.70 -17.15 -4.06
C ARG A 150 3.19 -16.80 -3.99
N ARG A 151 3.88 -17.35 -2.98
CA ARG A 151 5.28 -16.98 -2.72
C ARG A 151 6.19 -17.27 -3.91
N GLN A 152 6.03 -18.43 -4.57
CA GLN A 152 6.84 -18.78 -5.73
C GLN A 152 6.63 -17.82 -6.90
N PHE A 153 5.42 -17.31 -7.11
CA PHE A 153 5.15 -16.29 -8.12
C PHE A 153 5.95 -15.01 -7.87
N LEU A 154 6.02 -14.55 -6.61
CA LEU A 154 6.80 -13.36 -6.26
C LEU A 154 8.30 -13.57 -6.52
N LEU A 155 8.83 -14.76 -6.18
CA LEU A 155 10.23 -15.14 -6.43
C LEU A 155 10.56 -15.22 -7.92
N ASP A 156 9.73 -15.94 -8.69
CA ASP A 156 9.94 -16.15 -10.14
C ASP A 156 9.94 -14.83 -10.91
N ASN A 157 9.19 -13.83 -10.40
CA ASN A 157 9.09 -12.52 -11.03
C ASN A 157 9.97 -11.46 -10.36
N HIS A 158 10.83 -11.82 -9.40
CA HIS A 158 11.73 -10.90 -8.68
C HIS A 158 10.99 -9.67 -8.15
N ILE A 159 9.80 -9.88 -7.54
CA ILE A 159 9.01 -8.80 -6.94
C ILE A 159 9.52 -8.58 -5.53
N VAL A 160 10.10 -7.41 -5.28
CA VAL A 160 10.78 -7.08 -4.02
C VAL A 160 10.26 -5.76 -3.44
N TRP A 161 10.37 -5.63 -2.13
CA TRP A 161 10.17 -4.35 -1.46
C TRP A 161 11.40 -3.47 -1.67
N HIS A 162 11.21 -2.24 -2.18
CA HIS A 162 12.31 -1.29 -2.34
C HIS A 162 12.58 -0.57 -1.01
N PRO A 163 13.71 -0.80 -0.34
CA PRO A 163 13.97 -0.25 1.00
C PRO A 163 14.08 1.28 1.01
N ASP A 164 14.40 1.89 -0.13
CA ASP A 164 14.49 3.35 -0.27
C ASP A 164 13.12 4.03 -0.47
N VAL A 165 12.08 3.27 -0.81
CA VAL A 165 10.72 3.78 -1.00
C VAL A 165 9.99 3.73 0.33
N LYS A 166 10.16 4.75 1.17
CA LYS A 166 9.67 4.79 2.56
C LYS A 166 8.23 5.29 2.72
N CYS A 167 7.51 5.53 1.64
CA CYS A 167 6.11 5.98 1.66
C CYS A 167 5.47 5.62 0.32
N HIS A 168 4.23 5.14 0.35
CA HIS A 168 3.53 4.58 -0.81
C HIS A 168 4.26 3.39 -1.46
N GLU A 169 5.09 2.69 -0.68
CA GLU A 169 5.84 1.50 -1.05
C GLU A 169 4.92 0.33 -1.42
N ASP A 170 3.82 0.23 -0.70
CA ASP A 170 2.78 -0.77 -0.92
C ASP A 170 2.07 -0.61 -2.27
N SER A 171 1.79 0.63 -2.67
CA SER A 171 1.18 0.92 -3.96
C SER A 171 2.03 0.41 -5.13
N GLY A 172 3.34 0.71 -5.12
CA GLY A 172 4.25 0.24 -6.15
C GLY A 172 4.36 -1.29 -6.19
N TYR A 173 4.56 -1.90 -5.02
CA TYR A 173 4.66 -3.35 -4.88
C TYR A 173 3.40 -4.07 -5.36
N ASN A 174 2.22 -3.66 -4.89
CA ASN A 174 0.96 -4.31 -5.22
C ASN A 174 0.59 -4.12 -6.69
N LEU A 175 0.75 -2.91 -7.24
CA LEU A 175 0.46 -2.65 -8.65
C LEU A 175 1.35 -3.50 -9.58
N LEU A 176 2.65 -3.62 -9.28
CA LEU A 176 3.56 -4.47 -10.03
C LEU A 176 3.16 -5.95 -9.91
N ALA A 177 2.96 -6.45 -8.69
CA ALA A 177 2.60 -7.83 -8.43
C ALA A 177 1.29 -8.22 -9.11
N ILE A 178 0.24 -7.42 -8.96
CA ILE A 178 -1.07 -7.69 -9.55
C ILE A 178 -1.00 -7.64 -11.08
N LYS A 179 -0.19 -6.75 -11.64
CA LYS A 179 -0.04 -6.63 -13.10
C LYS A 179 0.70 -7.81 -13.70
N LEU A 180 1.68 -8.37 -13.00
CA LEU A 180 2.44 -9.55 -13.45
C LEU A 180 1.69 -10.86 -13.22
N ALA A 181 0.68 -10.89 -12.33
CA ALA A 181 -0.07 -12.09 -12.00
C ALA A 181 -0.87 -12.58 -13.22
N LYS A 182 -0.66 -13.85 -13.60
CA LYS A 182 -1.46 -14.52 -14.64
C LYS A 182 -2.84 -14.91 -14.08
N GLU A 183 -2.87 -15.34 -12.84
CA GLU A 183 -4.07 -15.74 -12.10
C GLU A 183 -4.32 -14.75 -10.95
N ALA A 184 -4.77 -13.52 -11.28
CA ALA A 184 -5.23 -12.55 -10.30
C ALA A 184 -6.71 -12.79 -10.00
N ARG A 185 -7.05 -13.01 -8.73
CA ARG A 185 -8.43 -13.25 -8.27
C ARG A 185 -8.90 -12.15 -7.35
N HIS A 186 -10.20 -11.90 -7.33
CA HIS A 186 -10.85 -10.93 -6.45
C HIS A 186 -11.84 -11.61 -5.52
N CYS A 187 -11.65 -11.45 -4.21
CA CYS A 187 -12.60 -11.83 -3.18
C CYS A 187 -13.42 -10.59 -2.79
N GLN A 188 -14.71 -10.60 -3.12
CA GLN A 188 -15.62 -9.46 -2.87
C GLN A 188 -16.09 -9.36 -1.41
N VAL A 189 -15.62 -10.26 -0.56
CA VAL A 189 -15.92 -10.23 0.88
C VAL A 189 -14.85 -9.43 1.57
N PRO A 190 -15.18 -8.41 2.37
CA PRO A 190 -14.19 -7.71 3.19
C PRO A 190 -13.68 -8.63 4.29
N LEU A 191 -12.40 -8.99 4.22
CA LEU A 191 -11.76 -9.94 5.15
C LEU A 191 -10.84 -9.27 6.16
N TYR A 192 -10.46 -8.03 5.93
CA TYR A 192 -9.46 -7.30 6.69
C TYR A 192 -10.03 -5.96 7.15
N LEU A 193 -9.65 -5.51 8.36
CA LEU A 193 -10.00 -4.21 8.94
C LEU A 193 -8.74 -3.38 9.12
N TRP A 194 -8.62 -2.29 8.36
CA TRP A 194 -7.70 -1.21 8.64
C TRP A 194 -8.25 -0.41 9.81
N LYS A 195 -7.74 -0.72 10.98
CA LYS A 195 -8.26 -0.22 12.24
C LYS A 195 -7.85 1.23 12.49
N TRP A 196 -8.71 1.99 13.16
CA TRP A 196 -8.35 3.33 13.61
C TRP A 196 -7.32 3.27 14.75
N ARG A 197 -6.28 4.10 14.63
CA ARG A 197 -5.33 4.38 15.72
C ARG A 197 -4.91 5.84 15.68
N ASP A 198 -5.02 6.57 16.81
CA ASP A 198 -4.65 7.99 16.90
C ASP A 198 -3.18 8.27 16.58
N GLY A 199 -2.29 7.32 16.84
CA GLY A 199 -0.87 7.38 16.50
C GLY A 199 -0.52 7.03 15.06
N SER A 200 -1.50 6.68 14.21
CA SER A 200 -1.29 6.30 12.81
C SER A 200 -0.60 7.42 12.03
N ILE A 201 0.46 7.05 11.30
CA ILE A 201 1.27 7.99 10.51
C ILE A 201 0.42 8.80 9.53
N CYS A 202 -0.55 8.16 8.88
CA CYS A 202 -1.39 8.79 7.84
C CYS A 202 -2.50 9.69 8.40
N ARG A 203 -2.86 9.55 9.68
CA ARG A 203 -4.08 10.16 10.26
C ARG A 203 -3.82 11.24 11.31
N LYS A 204 -2.63 11.27 11.91
CA LYS A 204 -2.27 12.24 12.96
C LYS A 204 -1.98 13.64 12.44
N ASP A 205 -1.62 13.77 11.18
CA ASP A 205 -1.23 15.05 10.57
C ASP A 205 -2.16 15.39 9.42
N PRO A 206 -3.00 16.45 9.53
CA PRO A 206 -3.89 16.87 8.45
C PRO A 206 -3.13 17.33 7.20
N LEU A 207 -1.84 17.65 7.32
CA LEU A 207 -0.97 18.01 6.19
C LEU A 207 -0.14 16.82 5.68
N TYR A 208 -0.45 15.60 6.11
CA TYR A 208 0.32 14.41 5.74
C TYR A 208 0.51 14.28 4.22
N VAL A 209 -0.56 14.44 3.45
CA VAL A 209 -0.51 14.35 1.98
C VAL A 209 0.45 15.38 1.39
N LEU A 210 0.40 16.65 1.86
CA LEU A 210 1.29 17.70 1.39
C LEU A 210 2.76 17.36 1.69
N LYS A 211 3.04 16.87 2.90
CA LYS A 211 4.39 16.53 3.37
C LYS A 211 4.98 15.29 2.71
N THR A 212 4.15 14.43 2.17
CA THR A 212 4.57 13.13 1.60
C THR A 212 4.39 13.01 0.10
N TYR A 213 3.80 13.99 -0.57
CA TYR A 213 3.51 13.90 -2.00
C TYR A 213 4.78 13.72 -2.87
N THR A 214 5.88 14.37 -2.50
CA THR A 214 7.19 14.17 -3.14
C THR A 214 7.63 12.70 -3.09
N ARG A 215 7.36 12.02 -1.97
CA ARG A 215 7.66 10.59 -1.80
C ARG A 215 6.78 9.72 -2.69
N MET A 216 5.52 10.12 -2.94
CA MET A 216 4.64 9.44 -3.89
C MET A 216 5.17 9.58 -5.32
N ILE A 217 5.66 10.76 -5.73
CA ILE A 217 6.32 10.95 -7.03
C ILE A 217 7.52 10.01 -7.15
N TYR A 218 8.34 9.94 -6.10
CA TYR A 218 9.50 9.06 -6.05
C TYR A 218 9.13 7.57 -6.15
N SER A 219 8.13 7.12 -5.38
CA SER A 219 7.59 5.76 -5.44
C SER A 219 7.10 5.40 -6.85
N ASN A 220 6.38 6.30 -7.50
CA ASN A 220 5.94 6.10 -8.88
C ASN A 220 7.14 5.99 -9.85
N GLY A 221 8.19 6.77 -9.63
CA GLY A 221 9.43 6.66 -10.41
C GLY A 221 10.07 5.28 -10.33
N TRP A 222 10.07 4.66 -9.15
CA TRP A 222 10.49 3.27 -8.96
C TRP A 222 9.60 2.28 -9.71
N LEU A 223 8.28 2.43 -9.60
CA LEU A 223 7.32 1.57 -10.29
C LEU A 223 7.49 1.66 -11.83
N VAL A 224 7.63 2.88 -12.35
CA VAL A 224 7.87 3.08 -13.80
C VAL A 224 9.18 2.43 -14.23
N LYS A 225 10.24 2.56 -13.42
CA LYS A 225 11.51 1.90 -13.68
C LYS A 225 11.35 0.36 -13.71
N ASP A 226 10.64 -0.23 -12.75
CA ASP A 226 10.40 -1.67 -12.70
C ASP A 226 9.67 -2.17 -13.96
N PHE A 227 8.67 -1.40 -14.45
CA PHE A 227 8.01 -1.74 -15.71
C PHE A 227 8.94 -1.64 -16.92
N LEU A 228 9.78 -0.61 -16.99
CA LEU A 228 10.74 -0.45 -18.08
C LEU A 228 11.80 -1.56 -18.09
N ASP A 229 12.36 -1.91 -16.95
CA ASP A 229 13.35 -2.99 -16.80
C ASP A 229 12.78 -4.35 -17.26
N ARG A 230 11.47 -4.51 -17.22
CA ARG A 230 10.73 -5.70 -17.69
C ARG A 230 10.21 -5.59 -19.13
N GLY A 231 10.51 -4.51 -19.84
CA GLY A 231 10.02 -4.27 -21.19
C GLY A 231 8.53 -3.95 -21.28
N MET A 232 7.88 -3.60 -20.15
CA MET A 232 6.44 -3.30 -20.06
C MET A 232 6.19 -1.82 -20.36
N LEU A 233 6.48 -1.41 -21.59
CA LEU A 233 6.48 0.00 -22.01
C LEU A 233 5.10 0.66 -21.82
N GLU A 234 4.01 -0.02 -22.17
CA GLU A 234 2.66 0.57 -22.10
C GLU A 234 2.22 0.79 -20.65
N GLU A 235 2.65 -0.05 -19.72
CA GLU A 235 2.41 0.15 -18.28
C GLU A 235 3.23 1.34 -17.76
N ALA A 236 4.48 1.46 -18.15
CA ALA A 236 5.32 2.59 -17.81
C ALA A 236 4.70 3.92 -18.31
N LYS A 237 4.20 3.95 -19.55
CA LYS A 237 3.48 5.10 -20.12
C LYS A 237 2.21 5.42 -19.32
N PHE A 238 1.39 4.39 -19.04
CA PHE A 238 0.16 4.54 -18.26
C PHE A 238 0.41 5.17 -16.89
N HIS A 239 1.37 4.65 -16.13
CA HIS A 239 1.68 5.14 -14.79
C HIS A 239 2.32 6.52 -14.81
N THR A 240 3.17 6.82 -15.80
CA THR A 240 3.73 8.14 -16.01
C THR A 240 2.61 9.16 -16.30
N CYS A 241 1.74 8.87 -17.23
CA CYS A 241 0.61 9.74 -17.59
C CYS A 241 -0.35 9.96 -16.40
N SER A 242 -0.66 8.88 -15.65
CA SER A 242 -1.50 8.95 -14.45
C SER A 242 -0.90 9.84 -13.36
N LEU A 243 0.42 9.81 -13.16
CA LEU A 243 1.09 10.69 -12.21
C LEU A 243 1.10 12.13 -12.68
N VAL A 244 1.37 12.39 -13.97
CA VAL A 244 1.40 13.74 -14.53
C VAL A 244 0.06 14.44 -14.31
N TYR A 245 -1.05 13.84 -14.75
CA TYR A 245 -2.39 14.41 -14.54
C TYR A 245 -2.81 14.37 -13.05
N GLY A 246 -2.39 13.35 -12.31
CA GLY A 246 -2.63 13.27 -10.87
C GLY A 246 -2.03 14.45 -10.11
N THR A 247 -0.78 14.79 -10.42
CA THR A 247 -0.08 15.92 -9.81
C THR A 247 -0.74 17.25 -10.22
N TYR A 248 -1.07 17.44 -11.48
CA TYR A 248 -1.81 18.62 -11.95
C TYR A 248 -3.10 18.83 -11.16
N PHE A 249 -3.96 17.81 -11.08
CA PHE A 249 -5.23 17.95 -10.36
C PHE A 249 -5.05 18.10 -8.83
N MET A 250 -4.07 17.44 -8.25
CA MET A 250 -3.78 17.57 -6.81
C MET A 250 -3.32 18.99 -6.46
N LEU A 251 -2.41 19.56 -7.23
CA LEU A 251 -1.88 20.92 -6.99
C LEU A 251 -2.96 22.01 -7.20
N ASN A 252 -4.07 21.69 -7.84
CA ASN A 252 -5.23 22.56 -7.99
C ASN A 252 -6.31 22.35 -6.90
N LYS A 253 -6.01 21.64 -5.81
CA LYS A 253 -6.90 21.60 -4.63
C LYS A 253 -6.67 22.80 -3.74
N PRO A 254 -7.72 23.29 -3.03
CA PRO A 254 -7.63 24.46 -2.15
C PRO A 254 -6.46 24.40 -1.16
N VAL A 255 -6.21 23.25 -0.57
CA VAL A 255 -5.12 23.06 0.40
C VAL A 255 -3.73 23.31 -0.20
N TRP A 256 -3.54 23.01 -1.49
CA TRP A 256 -2.29 23.25 -2.20
C TRP A 256 -2.16 24.69 -2.70
N LEU A 257 -3.30 25.39 -2.85
CA LEU A 257 -3.37 26.77 -3.30
C LEU A 257 -3.28 27.77 -2.12
N ASP A 258 -3.38 27.28 -0.89
CA ASP A 258 -3.24 28.08 0.31
C ASP A 258 -1.81 28.63 0.41
N PRO A 259 -1.61 29.96 0.52
CA PRO A 259 -0.29 30.57 0.67
C PRO A 259 0.52 30.02 1.84
N MET A 260 -0.13 29.57 2.92
CA MET A 260 0.55 28.94 4.06
C MET A 260 1.24 27.61 3.68
N ASN A 261 0.80 26.98 2.62
CA ASN A 261 1.33 25.72 2.11
C ASN A 261 2.27 25.89 0.89
N ALA A 262 2.60 27.13 0.53
CA ALA A 262 3.43 27.44 -0.65
C ALA A 262 4.78 26.70 -0.68
N LYS A 263 5.41 26.47 0.49
CA LYS A 263 6.63 25.69 0.60
C LYS A 263 6.44 24.26 0.08
N TYR A 264 5.40 23.55 0.54
CA TYR A 264 5.12 22.17 0.13
C TYR A 264 4.77 22.09 -1.37
N ARG A 265 4.02 23.08 -1.85
CA ARG A 265 3.72 23.19 -3.29
C ARG A 265 5.00 23.32 -4.11
N TYR A 266 5.89 24.25 -3.76
CA TYR A 266 7.16 24.48 -4.46
C TYR A 266 8.06 23.24 -4.43
N GLU A 267 8.22 22.60 -3.27
CA GLU A 267 9.01 21.37 -3.13
C GLU A 267 8.44 20.23 -4.01
N THR A 268 7.11 20.14 -4.10
CA THR A 268 6.43 19.15 -4.93
C THR A 268 6.64 19.45 -6.41
N GLU A 269 6.49 20.70 -6.84
CA GLU A 269 6.70 21.11 -8.23
C GLU A 269 8.15 20.88 -8.67
N LYS A 270 9.13 21.15 -7.79
CA LYS A 270 10.55 20.85 -8.07
C LYS A 270 10.82 19.34 -8.20
N CYS A 271 10.32 18.55 -7.28
CA CYS A 271 10.44 17.09 -7.36
C CYS A 271 9.77 16.54 -8.62
N PHE A 272 8.58 17.07 -8.96
CA PHE A 272 7.86 16.69 -10.16
C PHE A 272 8.59 17.12 -11.44
N GLN A 273 9.25 18.29 -11.45
CA GLN A 273 10.06 18.74 -12.60
C GLN A 273 11.16 17.73 -12.93
N GLU A 274 11.89 17.23 -11.90
CA GLU A 274 12.92 16.20 -12.08
C GLU A 274 12.35 14.91 -12.63
N TYR A 275 11.20 14.47 -12.08
CA TYR A 275 10.47 13.30 -12.57
C TYR A 275 10.03 13.49 -14.02
N PHE A 276 9.42 14.64 -14.35
CA PHE A 276 8.90 14.93 -15.68
C PHE A 276 10.01 15.01 -16.73
N ARG A 277 11.13 15.66 -16.44
CA ARG A 277 12.29 15.70 -17.32
C ARG A 277 12.78 14.30 -17.69
N LYS A 278 12.79 13.38 -16.74
CA LYS A 278 13.23 11.99 -16.94
C LYS A 278 12.24 11.17 -17.76
N HIS A 279 10.94 11.42 -17.62
CA HIS A 279 9.88 10.58 -18.18
C HIS A 279 9.03 11.28 -19.26
N ARG A 280 9.46 12.46 -19.73
CA ARG A 280 8.72 13.27 -20.69
C ARG A 280 8.37 12.53 -21.97
N ASP A 281 9.31 11.75 -22.51
CA ASP A 281 9.12 11.02 -23.76
C ASP A 281 8.11 9.88 -23.61
N LEU A 282 8.10 9.22 -22.44
CA LEU A 282 7.05 8.25 -22.08
C LEU A 282 5.68 8.93 -22.07
N PHE A 283 5.58 10.05 -21.38
CA PHE A 283 4.33 10.84 -21.32
C PHE A 283 3.84 11.25 -22.72
N ARG A 284 4.71 11.84 -23.53
CA ARG A 284 4.37 12.32 -24.88
C ARG A 284 4.08 11.21 -25.89
N SER A 285 4.46 9.97 -25.59
CA SER A 285 4.22 8.80 -26.45
C SER A 285 2.96 8.00 -26.08
N VAL A 286 2.15 8.50 -25.16
CA VAL A 286 0.87 7.87 -24.78
C VAL A 286 -0.13 8.03 -25.91
N ASP A 287 -0.86 6.96 -26.24
CA ASP A 287 -1.96 7.02 -27.21
C ASP A 287 -3.03 8.02 -26.74
N PRO A 288 -3.52 8.95 -27.59
CA PRO A 288 -4.47 9.98 -27.19
C PRO A 288 -5.79 9.44 -26.64
N ALA A 289 -6.26 8.27 -27.08
CA ALA A 289 -7.48 7.67 -26.55
C ALA A 289 -7.25 7.05 -25.16
N VAL A 290 -6.05 6.53 -24.91
CA VAL A 290 -5.61 6.06 -23.59
C VAL A 290 -5.47 7.25 -22.66
N GLU A 291 -4.79 8.31 -23.07
CA GLU A 291 -4.61 9.54 -22.32
C GLU A 291 -5.95 10.14 -21.87
N LYS A 292 -6.91 10.29 -22.78
CA LYS A 292 -8.26 10.79 -22.46
C LYS A 292 -8.94 9.96 -21.35
N ARG A 293 -8.79 8.63 -21.37
CA ARG A 293 -9.33 7.76 -20.32
C ARG A 293 -8.60 7.95 -18.99
N ILE A 294 -7.27 8.11 -19.02
CA ILE A 294 -6.46 8.37 -17.83
C ILE A 294 -6.86 9.70 -17.19
N ILE A 295 -6.99 10.77 -17.98
CA ILE A 295 -7.43 12.09 -17.51
C ILE A 295 -8.78 11.96 -16.77
N ALA A 296 -9.77 11.35 -17.41
CA ALA A 296 -11.11 11.20 -16.84
C ALA A 296 -11.10 10.37 -15.54
N GLY A 297 -10.35 9.28 -15.53
CA GLY A 297 -10.21 8.39 -14.35
C GLY A 297 -9.49 9.08 -13.19
N THR A 298 -8.39 9.75 -13.48
CA THR A 298 -7.56 10.46 -12.50
C THR A 298 -8.30 11.65 -11.91
N LYS A 299 -8.93 12.48 -12.75
CA LYS A 299 -9.75 13.62 -12.30
C LYS A 299 -10.88 13.15 -11.38
N ARG A 300 -11.58 12.05 -11.74
CA ARG A 300 -12.65 11.47 -10.91
C ARG A 300 -12.12 10.99 -9.54
N ARG A 301 -10.95 10.37 -9.51
CA ARG A 301 -10.32 9.91 -8.28
C ARG A 301 -9.99 11.10 -7.37
N VAL A 302 -9.31 12.12 -7.90
CA VAL A 302 -8.92 13.30 -7.12
C VAL A 302 -10.13 14.11 -6.64
N LEU A 303 -11.22 14.16 -7.40
CA LEU A 303 -12.48 14.81 -7.00
C LEU A 303 -13.17 14.11 -5.81
N LYS A 304 -12.97 12.80 -5.62
CA LYS A 304 -13.50 12.10 -4.43
C LYS A 304 -12.87 12.62 -3.13
N GLU A 305 -11.66 13.14 -3.21
CA GLU A 305 -10.91 13.69 -2.07
C GLU A 305 -11.12 15.21 -1.88
N GLY A 306 -11.99 15.84 -2.66
CA GLY A 306 -12.34 17.25 -2.56
C GLY A 306 -12.38 18.01 -3.89
N VAL A 307 -12.69 19.29 -3.82
CA VAL A 307 -12.87 20.17 -4.97
C VAL A 307 -11.51 20.44 -5.65
N ILE A 308 -11.54 20.59 -6.99
CA ILE A 308 -10.41 21.03 -7.81
C ILE A 308 -10.74 22.44 -8.30
N LEU A 309 -9.83 23.37 -8.08
CA LEU A 309 -9.90 24.77 -8.56
C LEU A 309 -8.84 24.96 -9.64
N GLU A 310 -9.16 24.66 -10.89
CA GLU A 310 -8.20 24.79 -11.99
C GLU A 310 -7.86 26.28 -12.21
N GLN A 311 -6.73 26.73 -11.64
CA GLN A 311 -6.24 28.11 -11.80
C GLN A 311 -5.46 28.33 -13.09
N PHE A 312 -4.90 27.24 -13.65
CA PHE A 312 -4.14 27.23 -14.89
C PHE A 312 -4.65 26.10 -15.78
N THR A 313 -4.55 26.26 -17.07
CA THR A 313 -4.70 25.14 -18.00
C THR A 313 -3.56 24.13 -17.78
N PHE A 314 -3.77 22.91 -18.24
CA PHE A 314 -2.72 21.89 -18.16
C PHE A 314 -1.43 22.31 -18.89
N ASP A 315 -1.59 22.93 -20.07
CA ASP A 315 -0.45 23.37 -20.90
C ASP A 315 0.32 24.51 -20.21
N GLU A 316 -0.37 25.51 -19.64
CA GLU A 316 0.27 26.56 -18.83
C GLU A 316 1.04 25.99 -17.64
N TRP A 317 0.46 25.00 -16.95
CA TRP A 317 1.13 24.36 -15.83
C TRP A 317 2.37 23.57 -16.27
N ILE A 318 2.30 22.77 -17.35
CA ILE A 318 3.46 22.02 -17.86
C ILE A 318 4.57 22.99 -18.27
N LYS A 319 4.24 24.12 -18.94
CA LYS A 319 5.22 25.13 -19.27
C LYS A 319 5.89 25.72 -18.03
N HIS A 320 5.11 26.05 -17.01
CA HIS A 320 5.66 26.50 -15.72
C HIS A 320 6.60 25.46 -15.10
N ILE A 321 6.23 24.17 -15.09
CA ILE A 321 7.09 23.09 -14.58
C ILE A 321 8.40 22.96 -15.37
N GLU A 322 8.37 23.12 -16.68
CA GLU A 322 9.58 23.06 -17.52
C GLU A 322 10.53 24.25 -17.27
N GLU A 323 9.99 25.42 -16.87
CA GLU A 323 10.72 26.67 -16.62
C GLU A 323 11.25 26.81 -15.17
N LEU A 324 10.72 26.06 -14.20
CA LEU A 324 11.19 26.05 -12.80
C LEU A 324 12.69 25.69 -12.70
#